data_582fe1bf5a861954d27f5384d58d2ab4
#
_entry.id   582fe1bf5a861954d27f5384d58d2ab4
#
_cell.length_a   1.000
_cell.length_b   1.000
_cell.length_c   1.000
_cell.angle_alpha   90.00
_cell.angle_beta   90.00
_cell.angle_gamma   90.00
#
_symmetry.space_group_name_H-M   'P 1'
#
loop_
_entity.id
_entity.type
_entity.pdbx_description
1 polymer ?
#
loop_
_entity_poly.entity_id
_entity_poly.type
_entity_poly.pdbx_seq_one_letter_code
_entity_poly.pdbx_strand_id
1 'polypeptide(L)'
;QVHKIKPVPGRLECIENLNNNSNIIVDFAHTPDALEQSLIALKKQFKKKIIIVFGCGGKRDKKKRLKMGKIAKKYCRKIFVTDDNPRSENPKKIRKTIIKGCKKIAVDIGNRRKAIKTAVNELGANEILLVAGKGHETIQDYGSKIMNFSDKKTIREIIHKRKFSSKKSSYQDFLLKKIFNKNNIKNVNYNGVSINTKTIKKNDLFFAIRGKR
;
A
#
# COMPACT_ATOMS: atom_id res chain seq x y z
N GLN A 1 29.66 16.81 8.21
CA GLN A 1 29.63 15.34 8.44
C GLN A 1 28.19 14.76 8.59
N VAL A 2 27.15 15.57 8.85
CA VAL A 2 25.75 15.13 9.03
C VAL A 2 25.16 14.50 7.75
N HIS A 3 25.62 14.88 6.57
CA HIS A 3 25.18 14.33 5.28
C HIS A 3 25.53 12.85 5.03
N LYS A 4 26.36 12.24 5.89
CA LYS A 4 26.76 10.82 5.80
C LYS A 4 25.92 9.89 6.69
N ILE A 5 24.99 10.41 7.50
CA ILE A 5 24.16 9.59 8.39
C ILE A 5 23.12 8.89 7.57
N LYS A 6 23.18 7.56 7.51
CA LYS A 6 22.17 6.73 6.86
C LYS A 6 20.89 6.75 7.69
N PRO A 7 19.71 6.84 7.05
CA PRO A 7 18.44 6.74 7.77
C PRO A 7 18.35 5.43 8.57
N VAL A 8 17.82 5.51 9.79
CA VAL A 8 17.58 4.31 10.60
C VAL A 8 16.47 3.49 9.96
N PRO A 9 16.68 2.20 9.65
CA PRO A 9 15.69 1.35 9.03
C PRO A 9 14.36 1.34 9.82
N GLY A 10 13.24 1.54 9.12
CA GLY A 10 11.90 1.53 9.71
C GLY A 10 11.56 2.73 10.60
N ARG A 11 12.33 3.83 10.53
CA ARG A 11 12.06 5.11 11.24
C ARG A 11 11.87 6.21 10.21
N LEU A 12 10.63 6.61 9.95
CA LEU A 12 10.25 7.53 8.88
C LEU A 12 11.01 7.23 7.57
N GLU A 13 11.22 5.93 7.30
CA GLU A 13 11.97 5.46 6.13
C GLU A 13 11.14 5.63 4.88
N CYS A 14 11.61 6.46 3.94
CA CYS A 14 10.99 6.59 2.63
C CYS A 14 11.31 5.34 1.79
N ILE A 15 10.29 4.57 1.46
CA ILE A 15 10.41 3.32 0.70
C ILE A 15 10.33 3.58 -0.80
N GLU A 16 9.47 4.53 -1.21
CA GLU A 16 9.25 4.87 -2.62
C GLU A 16 8.81 6.31 -2.77
N ASN A 17 9.35 6.97 -3.78
CA ASN A 17 8.88 8.25 -4.30
C ASN A 17 8.24 7.98 -5.67
N LEU A 18 6.94 8.23 -5.79
CA LEU A 18 6.21 7.98 -7.03
C LEU A 18 6.28 9.19 -7.95
N ASN A 19 6.16 8.95 -9.27
CA ASN A 19 6.25 10.02 -10.29
C ASN A 19 5.17 11.10 -10.15
N ASN A 20 4.06 10.82 -9.45
CA ASN A 20 2.99 11.77 -9.16
C ASN A 20 3.26 12.61 -7.90
N ASN A 21 4.50 12.71 -7.46
CA ASN A 21 4.94 13.43 -6.27
C ASN A 21 4.33 12.91 -4.96
N SER A 22 3.92 11.65 -4.89
CA SER A 22 3.51 11.01 -3.64
C SER A 22 4.65 10.18 -3.04
N ASN A 23 4.62 10.00 -1.72
CA ASN A 23 5.65 9.32 -0.98
C ASN A 23 5.04 8.16 -0.17
N ILE A 24 5.74 7.04 -0.10
CA ILE A 24 5.38 5.90 0.75
C ILE A 24 6.45 5.74 1.81
N ILE A 25 6.05 5.87 3.06
CA ILE A 25 6.94 5.93 4.22
C ILE A 25 6.55 4.84 5.21
N VAL A 26 7.55 4.17 5.79
CA VAL A 26 7.38 3.17 6.86
C VAL A 26 7.92 3.74 8.16
N ASP A 27 7.20 3.52 9.26
CA ASP A 27 7.61 3.96 10.59
C ASP A 27 7.31 2.94 11.67
N PHE A 28 8.13 2.92 12.72
CA PHE A 28 7.95 2.07 13.90
C PHE A 28 7.00 2.67 14.94
N ALA A 29 6.46 3.86 14.74
CA ALA A 29 5.57 4.55 15.67
C ALA A 29 4.39 3.66 16.08
N HIS A 30 4.42 3.14 17.31
CA HIS A 30 3.45 2.21 17.88
C HIS A 30 2.89 2.69 19.23
N THR A 31 3.22 3.91 19.63
CA THR A 31 2.65 4.62 20.80
C THR A 31 1.92 5.87 20.34
N PRO A 32 0.98 6.43 21.16
CA PRO A 32 0.29 7.68 20.83
C PRO A 32 1.25 8.82 20.52
N ASP A 33 2.22 9.07 21.38
CA ASP A 33 3.17 10.17 21.24
C ASP A 33 4.05 10.01 20.02
N ALA A 34 4.63 8.81 19.79
CA ALA A 34 5.44 8.55 18.62
C ALA A 34 4.63 8.73 17.32
N LEU A 35 3.37 8.27 17.28
CA LEU A 35 2.51 8.43 16.12
C LEU A 35 2.21 9.91 15.86
N GLU A 36 1.90 10.69 16.90
CA GLU A 36 1.61 12.11 16.75
C GLU A 36 2.84 12.88 16.25
N GLN A 37 4.02 12.61 16.83
CA GLN A 37 5.28 13.24 16.39
C GLN A 37 5.62 12.90 14.94
N SER A 38 5.47 11.64 14.53
CA SER A 38 5.69 11.24 13.13
C SER A 38 4.75 11.96 12.17
N LEU A 39 3.46 12.08 12.51
CA LEU A 39 2.47 12.78 11.68
C LEU A 39 2.72 14.29 11.61
N ILE A 40 3.12 14.93 12.72
CA ILE A 40 3.51 16.34 12.77
C ILE A 40 4.73 16.59 11.89
N ALA A 41 5.77 15.76 12.04
CA ALA A 41 7.00 15.88 11.26
C ALA A 41 6.72 15.78 9.75
N LEU A 42 5.92 14.78 9.32
CA LEU A 42 5.53 14.60 7.92
C LEU A 42 4.72 15.79 7.38
N LYS A 43 3.76 16.30 8.16
CA LYS A 43 3.01 17.50 7.75
C LYS A 43 3.88 18.74 7.63
N LYS A 44 4.80 18.95 8.58
CA LYS A 44 5.72 20.10 8.56
C LYS A 44 6.67 20.06 7.37
N GLN A 45 7.25 18.87 7.10
CA GLN A 45 8.26 18.69 6.07
C GLN A 45 7.68 18.73 4.66
N PHE A 46 6.56 18.02 4.42
CA PHE A 46 6.03 17.81 3.07
C PHE A 46 4.84 18.70 2.72
N LYS A 47 4.10 19.21 3.69
CA LYS A 47 2.85 19.98 3.52
C LYS A 47 1.80 19.25 2.67
N LYS A 48 1.78 17.91 2.71
CA LYS A 48 0.91 17.03 1.92
C LYS A 48 -0.21 16.43 2.78
N LYS A 49 -1.28 15.95 2.12
CA LYS A 49 -2.32 15.13 2.77
C LYS A 49 -1.75 13.75 3.10
N ILE A 50 -2.14 13.19 4.26
CA ILE A 50 -1.62 11.90 4.75
C ILE A 50 -2.74 10.86 4.74
N ILE A 51 -2.43 9.68 4.19
CA ILE A 51 -3.14 8.42 4.39
C ILE A 51 -2.32 7.59 5.36
N ILE A 52 -2.96 6.87 6.30
CA ILE A 52 -2.24 6.01 7.22
C ILE A 52 -2.77 4.58 7.20
N VAL A 53 -1.85 3.61 7.30
CA VAL A 53 -2.12 2.19 7.62
C VAL A 53 -1.47 1.90 8.95
N PHE A 54 -2.24 1.47 9.95
CA PHE A 54 -1.69 1.08 11.24
C PHE A 54 -2.59 0.11 12.01
N GLY A 55 -2.01 -0.52 13.00
CA GLY A 55 -2.68 -1.37 13.97
C GLY A 55 -2.10 -1.21 15.37
N CYS A 56 -2.58 -2.01 16.30
CA CYS A 56 -2.03 -2.10 17.66
C CYS A 56 -1.82 -3.54 18.04
N GLY A 57 -0.74 -3.80 18.80
CA GLY A 57 -0.47 -5.12 19.36
C GLY A 57 -1.47 -5.54 20.43
N GLY A 58 -1.70 -6.85 20.51
CA GLY A 58 -2.41 -7.50 21.62
C GLY A 58 -1.51 -7.68 22.84
N LYS A 59 -2.11 -7.97 24.01
CA LYS A 59 -1.44 -8.11 25.32
C LYS A 59 -0.51 -6.93 25.65
N ARG A 60 -0.94 -5.72 25.29
CA ARG A 60 -0.26 -4.44 25.53
C ARG A 60 -1.27 -3.43 26.05
N ASP A 61 -0.84 -2.22 26.35
CA ASP A 61 -1.71 -1.13 26.79
C ASP A 61 -2.92 -0.97 25.86
N LYS A 62 -4.11 -1.27 26.38
CA LYS A 62 -5.38 -1.14 25.65
C LYS A 62 -5.83 0.31 25.50
N LYS A 63 -5.46 1.18 26.47
CA LYS A 63 -5.87 2.59 26.50
C LYS A 63 -5.28 3.36 25.31
N LYS A 64 -4.09 3.00 24.83
CA LYS A 64 -3.44 3.63 23.67
C LYS A 64 -4.24 3.49 22.38
N ARG A 65 -5.04 2.43 22.20
CA ARG A 65 -5.76 2.12 20.96
C ARG A 65 -6.71 3.26 20.55
N LEU A 66 -7.54 3.69 21.48
CA LEU A 66 -8.46 4.80 21.26
C LEU A 66 -7.73 6.12 21.02
N LYS A 67 -6.65 6.39 21.79
CA LYS A 67 -5.81 7.59 21.64
C LYS A 67 -5.17 7.65 20.25
N MET A 68 -4.54 6.56 19.80
CA MET A 68 -3.94 6.47 18.45
C MET A 68 -4.97 6.68 17.33
N GLY A 69 -6.18 6.14 17.49
CA GLY A 69 -7.29 6.41 16.58
C GLY A 69 -7.66 7.90 16.50
N LYS A 70 -7.76 8.58 17.66
CA LYS A 70 -8.04 10.03 17.72
C LYS A 70 -6.92 10.85 17.05
N ILE A 71 -5.66 10.51 17.30
CA ILE A 71 -4.49 11.14 16.69
C ILE A 71 -4.52 10.98 15.18
N ALA A 72 -4.69 9.75 14.69
CA ALA A 72 -4.78 9.49 13.25
C ALA A 72 -5.91 10.31 12.60
N LYS A 73 -7.09 10.41 13.26
CA LYS A 73 -8.20 11.23 12.78
C LYS A 73 -7.85 12.71 12.66
N LYS A 74 -7.06 13.26 13.59
CA LYS A 74 -6.67 14.68 13.61
C LYS A 74 -5.77 15.05 12.42
N TYR A 75 -4.90 14.12 12.00
CA TYR A 75 -3.85 14.44 11.03
C TYR A 75 -4.03 13.83 9.64
N CYS A 76 -4.84 12.76 9.51
CA CYS A 76 -4.96 12.01 8.26
C CYS A 76 -6.32 12.22 7.59
N ARG A 77 -6.33 12.23 6.25
CA ARG A 77 -7.56 12.28 5.46
C ARG A 77 -8.27 10.92 5.36
N LYS A 78 -7.49 9.83 5.43
CA LYS A 78 -7.97 8.45 5.35
C LYS A 78 -7.15 7.55 6.27
N ILE A 79 -7.81 6.58 6.87
CA ILE A 79 -7.20 5.67 7.85
C ILE A 79 -7.56 4.24 7.49
N PHE A 80 -6.57 3.37 7.35
CA PHE A 80 -6.75 1.93 7.23
C PHE A 80 -6.31 1.26 8.53
N VAL A 81 -7.27 0.74 9.28
CA VAL A 81 -7.01 0.03 10.53
C VAL A 81 -6.84 -1.45 10.23
N THR A 82 -5.71 -2.02 10.62
CA THR A 82 -5.32 -3.39 10.29
C THR A 82 -4.74 -4.14 11.49
N ASP A 83 -4.48 -5.43 11.33
CA ASP A 83 -3.78 -6.19 12.35
C ASP A 83 -2.30 -5.82 12.40
N ASP A 84 -1.78 -5.73 13.61
CA ASP A 84 -0.35 -5.63 13.90
C ASP A 84 0.13 -7.00 14.39
N ASN A 85 0.48 -7.14 15.66
CA ASN A 85 0.75 -8.40 16.35
C ASN A 85 -0.37 -8.67 17.37
N PRO A 86 -1.53 -9.21 16.98
CA PRO A 86 -2.65 -9.39 17.91
C PRO A 86 -2.36 -10.39 19.03
N ARG A 87 -1.37 -11.25 18.86
CA ARG A 87 -1.01 -12.31 19.81
C ARG A 87 -2.25 -13.16 20.13
N SER A 88 -2.54 -13.40 21.39
CA SER A 88 -3.71 -14.18 21.82
C SER A 88 -4.98 -13.33 22.01
N GLU A 89 -4.96 -12.02 21.71
CA GLU A 89 -6.17 -11.20 21.71
C GLU A 89 -6.93 -11.31 20.39
N ASN A 90 -8.26 -11.20 20.45
CA ASN A 90 -9.10 -11.16 19.26
C ASN A 90 -8.77 -9.91 18.42
N PRO A 91 -8.26 -10.06 17.19
CA PRO A 91 -7.81 -8.93 16.36
C PRO A 91 -8.95 -7.99 15.99
N LYS A 92 -10.18 -8.51 15.80
CA LYS A 92 -11.37 -7.68 15.51
C LYS A 92 -11.69 -6.74 16.69
N LYS A 93 -11.54 -7.20 17.94
CA LYS A 93 -11.76 -6.36 19.13
C LYS A 93 -10.72 -5.24 19.22
N ILE A 94 -9.46 -5.53 18.88
CA ILE A 94 -8.38 -4.52 18.83
C ILE A 94 -8.75 -3.43 17.82
N ARG A 95 -9.05 -3.81 16.56
CA ARG A 95 -9.39 -2.86 15.50
C ARG A 95 -10.64 -2.04 15.82
N LYS A 96 -11.70 -2.65 16.35
CA LYS A 96 -12.91 -1.92 16.79
C LYS A 96 -12.57 -0.82 17.79
N THR A 97 -11.65 -1.04 18.72
CA THR A 97 -11.24 -0.04 19.73
C THR A 97 -10.51 1.13 19.08
N ILE A 98 -9.65 0.87 18.08
CA ILE A 98 -8.97 1.92 17.31
C ILE A 98 -9.99 2.74 16.51
N ILE A 99 -10.91 2.06 15.81
CA ILE A 99 -11.92 2.67 14.93
C ILE A 99 -12.86 3.60 15.71
N LYS A 100 -13.19 3.29 16.97
CA LYS A 100 -13.95 4.20 17.83
C LYS A 100 -13.28 5.60 17.93
N GLY A 101 -11.95 5.67 17.88
CA GLY A 101 -11.22 6.94 17.85
C GLY A 101 -11.21 7.62 16.48
N CYS A 102 -11.25 6.84 15.40
CA CYS A 102 -11.14 7.33 14.01
C CYS A 102 -12.48 7.83 13.43
N LYS A 103 -13.62 7.32 13.93
CA LYS A 103 -14.97 7.58 13.38
C LYS A 103 -15.08 7.19 11.88
N LYS A 104 -15.83 7.96 11.09
CA LYS A 104 -16.21 7.65 9.68
C LYS A 104 -15.07 7.59 8.66
N ILE A 105 -13.87 8.13 8.96
CA ILE A 105 -12.75 8.14 7.99
C ILE A 105 -11.90 6.88 8.00
N ALA A 106 -12.22 5.91 8.87
CA ALA A 106 -11.49 4.66 9.02
C ALA A 106 -12.14 3.52 8.24
N VAL A 107 -11.29 2.71 7.61
CA VAL A 107 -11.64 1.45 6.94
C VAL A 107 -11.03 0.29 7.71
N ASP A 108 -11.84 -0.71 8.07
CA ASP A 108 -11.39 -1.93 8.75
C ASP A 108 -10.92 -2.98 7.74
N ILE A 109 -9.62 -3.23 7.67
CA ILE A 109 -9.06 -4.29 6.83
C ILE A 109 -8.07 -5.10 7.68
N GLY A 110 -8.52 -6.23 8.24
CA GLY A 110 -7.70 -7.05 9.13
C GLY A 110 -6.40 -7.53 8.50
N ASN A 111 -6.44 -8.04 7.28
CA ASN A 111 -5.24 -8.48 6.58
C ASN A 111 -4.34 -7.28 6.22
N ARG A 112 -3.16 -7.22 6.83
CA ARG A 112 -2.24 -6.08 6.69
C ARG A 112 -1.71 -5.90 5.26
N ARG A 113 -1.42 -6.99 4.54
CA ARG A 113 -1.03 -6.92 3.12
C ARG A 113 -2.15 -6.29 2.27
N LYS A 114 -3.40 -6.71 2.50
CA LYS A 114 -4.57 -6.15 1.80
C LYS A 114 -4.77 -4.68 2.16
N ALA A 115 -4.63 -4.31 3.43
CA ALA A 115 -4.71 -2.92 3.86
C ALA A 115 -3.67 -2.02 3.17
N ILE A 116 -2.41 -2.45 3.14
CA ILE A 116 -1.33 -1.74 2.44
C ILE A 116 -1.64 -1.63 0.94
N LYS A 117 -2.05 -2.74 0.29
CA LYS A 117 -2.40 -2.74 -1.14
C LYS A 117 -3.53 -1.75 -1.45
N THR A 118 -4.59 -1.76 -0.63
CA THR A 118 -5.71 -0.83 -0.79
C THR A 118 -5.26 0.62 -0.62
N ALA A 119 -4.45 0.90 0.42
CA ALA A 119 -3.94 2.25 0.67
C ALA A 119 -3.01 2.75 -0.46
N VAL A 120 -2.16 1.89 -1.03
CA VAL A 120 -1.32 2.23 -2.21
C VAL A 120 -2.18 2.54 -3.44
N ASN A 121 -3.29 1.82 -3.63
CA ASN A 121 -4.18 2.06 -4.76
C ASN A 121 -5.01 3.35 -4.60
N GLU A 122 -5.34 3.73 -3.37
CA GLU A 122 -6.07 4.97 -3.05
C GLU A 122 -5.16 6.20 -2.88
N LEU A 123 -3.83 6.02 -2.97
CA LEU A 123 -2.86 7.11 -2.85
C LEU A 123 -2.92 8.01 -4.08
N GLY A 124 -3.39 9.23 -3.87
CA GLY A 124 -3.48 10.26 -4.90
C GLY A 124 -2.14 10.95 -5.17
N ALA A 125 -2.14 11.82 -6.19
CA ALA A 125 -0.99 12.69 -6.45
C ALA A 125 -0.74 13.65 -5.28
N ASN A 126 0.54 13.94 -5.01
CA ASN A 126 0.96 14.85 -3.96
C ASN A 126 0.48 14.48 -2.55
N GLU A 127 0.46 13.18 -2.23
CA GLU A 127 0.05 12.65 -0.93
C GLU A 127 1.15 11.80 -0.29
N ILE A 128 0.99 11.53 1.01
CA ILE A 128 1.85 10.60 1.75
C ILE A 128 1.03 9.41 2.20
N LEU A 129 1.55 8.21 1.97
CA LEU A 129 1.13 6.99 2.66
C LEU A 129 2.11 6.69 3.78
N LEU A 130 1.66 6.77 5.02
CA LEU A 130 2.40 6.31 6.19
C LEU A 130 1.93 4.91 6.57
N VAL A 131 2.85 3.94 6.61
CA VAL A 131 2.60 2.60 7.15
C VAL A 131 3.31 2.51 8.50
N ALA A 132 2.55 2.53 9.59
CA ALA A 132 3.08 2.67 10.95
C ALA A 132 2.87 1.43 11.82
N GLY A 133 3.71 1.31 12.85
CA GLY A 133 3.63 0.32 13.93
C GLY A 133 4.72 -0.73 13.89
N LYS A 134 5.04 -1.31 12.72
CA LYS A 134 6.02 -2.40 12.59
C LYS A 134 7.43 -1.94 12.21
N GLY A 135 7.54 -0.85 11.43
CA GLY A 135 8.85 -0.36 11.01
C GLY A 135 9.69 -1.44 10.33
N HIS A 136 10.78 -1.84 10.99
CA HIS A 136 11.73 -2.86 10.51
C HIS A 136 11.33 -4.31 10.86
N GLU A 137 10.25 -4.53 11.61
CA GLU A 137 9.82 -5.88 11.99
C GLU A 137 9.54 -6.75 10.75
N THR A 138 9.94 -8.03 10.86
CA THR A 138 9.81 -9.01 9.77
C THR A 138 8.84 -10.14 10.07
N ILE A 139 8.11 -10.08 11.19
CA ILE A 139 7.15 -11.08 11.60
C ILE A 139 5.80 -10.46 11.94
N GLN A 140 4.73 -11.25 11.89
CA GLN A 140 3.41 -10.93 12.40
C GLN A 140 2.95 -12.09 13.31
N ASP A 141 2.66 -11.75 14.57
CA ASP A 141 2.37 -12.70 15.66
C ASP A 141 0.88 -12.73 15.98
N TYR A 142 0.23 -13.87 15.73
CA TYR A 142 -1.17 -14.16 16.06
C TYR A 142 -1.30 -15.10 17.28
N GLY A 143 -0.23 -15.30 18.04
CA GLY A 143 -0.18 -16.18 19.20
C GLY A 143 -0.02 -17.66 18.82
N SER A 144 -1.04 -18.26 18.24
CA SER A 144 -0.97 -19.65 17.74
C SER A 144 -0.17 -19.78 16.45
N LYS A 145 0.07 -18.68 15.73
CA LYS A 145 0.78 -18.65 14.45
C LYS A 145 1.64 -17.41 14.34
N ILE A 146 2.92 -17.60 14.05
CA ILE A 146 3.84 -16.54 13.67
C ILE A 146 4.08 -16.64 12.16
N MET A 147 3.95 -15.53 11.46
CA MET A 147 4.13 -15.47 10.02
C MET A 147 5.24 -14.49 9.65
N ASN A 148 6.03 -14.83 8.63
CA ASN A 148 6.94 -13.87 8.03
C ASN A 148 6.17 -12.76 7.32
N PHE A 149 6.39 -11.52 7.73
CA PHE A 149 5.72 -10.37 7.17
C PHE A 149 6.56 -9.11 7.37
N SER A 150 6.77 -8.37 6.30
CA SER A 150 7.47 -7.08 6.33
C SER A 150 6.68 -6.04 5.54
N ASP A 151 6.41 -4.89 6.16
CA ASP A 151 5.77 -3.75 5.50
C ASP A 151 6.57 -3.30 4.29
N LYS A 152 7.87 -3.12 4.46
CA LYS A 152 8.79 -2.68 3.40
C LYS A 152 8.81 -3.63 2.19
N LYS A 153 8.93 -4.95 2.43
CA LYS A 153 8.89 -5.95 1.36
C LYS A 153 7.53 -5.95 0.66
N THR A 154 6.44 -5.87 1.42
CA THR A 154 5.08 -5.83 0.90
C THR A 154 4.85 -4.62 -0.01
N ILE A 155 5.27 -3.43 0.41
CA ILE A 155 5.16 -2.20 -0.38
C ILE A 155 5.92 -2.34 -1.71
N ARG A 156 7.18 -2.78 -1.66
CA ARG A 156 8.00 -2.97 -2.86
C ARG A 156 7.39 -3.94 -3.86
N GLU A 157 6.86 -5.07 -3.38
CA GLU A 157 6.18 -6.06 -4.23
C GLU A 157 4.92 -5.49 -4.91
N ILE A 158 4.12 -4.70 -4.18
CA ILE A 158 2.91 -4.07 -4.72
C ILE A 158 3.26 -3.07 -5.81
N ILE A 159 4.26 -2.21 -5.56
CA ILE A 159 4.69 -1.20 -6.51
C ILE A 159 5.31 -1.82 -7.75
N HIS A 160 6.16 -2.83 -7.57
CA HIS A 160 6.77 -3.56 -8.69
C HIS A 160 5.69 -4.14 -9.62
N LYS A 161 4.68 -4.83 -9.05
CA LYS A 161 3.56 -5.38 -9.83
C LYS A 161 2.78 -4.28 -10.56
N ARG A 162 2.56 -3.11 -9.93
CA ARG A 162 1.88 -1.97 -10.56
C ARG A 162 2.67 -1.41 -11.74
N LYS A 163 4.00 -1.24 -11.58
CA LYS A 163 4.90 -0.78 -12.66
C LYS A 163 4.92 -1.77 -13.84
N PHE A 164 4.87 -3.06 -13.58
CA PHE A 164 4.82 -4.09 -14.63
C PHE A 164 3.48 -4.08 -15.38
N SER A 165 2.36 -3.99 -14.67
CA SER A 165 1.03 -3.92 -15.30
C SER A 165 0.88 -2.69 -16.18
N SER A 166 1.34 -1.51 -15.73
CA SER A 166 1.28 -0.28 -16.52
C SER A 166 2.19 -0.31 -17.74
N LYS A 167 3.41 -0.88 -17.64
CA LYS A 167 4.31 -1.06 -18.79
C LYS A 167 3.75 -2.05 -19.81
N LYS A 168 3.15 -3.15 -19.36
CA LYS A 168 2.53 -4.14 -20.24
C LYS A 168 1.37 -3.54 -21.02
N SER A 169 0.48 -2.77 -20.37
CA SER A 169 -0.61 -2.07 -21.03
C SER A 169 -0.11 -1.07 -22.07
N SER A 170 0.81 -0.18 -21.70
CA SER A 170 1.34 0.84 -22.61
C SER A 170 2.08 0.25 -23.81
N TYR A 171 2.81 -0.84 -23.64
CA TYR A 171 3.50 -1.53 -24.74
C TYR A 171 2.51 -2.23 -25.67
N GLN A 172 1.46 -2.84 -25.12
CA GLN A 172 0.40 -3.48 -25.91
C GLN A 172 -0.39 -2.43 -26.71
N ASP A 173 -0.74 -1.29 -26.10
CA ASP A 173 -1.41 -0.18 -26.80
C ASP A 173 -0.54 0.42 -27.91
N PHE A 174 0.76 0.56 -27.68
CA PHE A 174 1.74 0.98 -28.69
C PHE A 174 1.81 0.02 -29.87
N LEU A 175 1.88 -1.29 -29.60
CA LEU A 175 1.91 -2.31 -30.65
C LEU A 175 0.62 -2.32 -31.48
N LEU A 176 -0.54 -2.22 -30.83
CA LEU A 176 -1.83 -2.17 -31.53
C LEU A 176 -1.94 -0.94 -32.42
N LYS A 177 -1.57 0.24 -31.92
CA LYS A 177 -1.54 1.49 -32.72
C LYS A 177 -0.62 1.35 -33.94
N LYS A 178 0.56 0.75 -33.75
CA LYS A 178 1.53 0.53 -34.83
C LYS A 178 1.05 -0.48 -35.88
N ILE A 179 0.37 -1.57 -35.46
CA ILE A 179 -0.12 -2.63 -36.33
C ILE A 179 -1.33 -2.17 -37.16
N PHE A 180 -2.25 -1.43 -36.52
CA PHE A 180 -3.52 -1.04 -37.17
C PHE A 180 -3.50 0.34 -37.79
N ASN A 181 -2.42 1.11 -37.64
CA ASN A 181 -2.26 2.48 -38.17
C ASN A 181 -3.51 3.37 -37.96
N LYS A 182 -4.28 3.11 -36.89
CA LYS A 182 -5.53 3.80 -36.56
C LYS A 182 -5.46 4.42 -35.17
N ASN A 183 -5.61 5.74 -35.12
CA ASN A 183 -5.68 6.50 -33.87
C ASN A 183 -6.98 6.26 -33.06
N ASN A 184 -7.92 5.44 -33.56
CA ASN A 184 -9.27 5.26 -33.02
C ASN A 184 -9.54 3.91 -32.36
N ILE A 185 -8.53 3.15 -31.92
CA ILE A 185 -8.77 1.97 -31.08
C ILE A 185 -9.03 2.48 -29.66
N LYS A 186 -10.27 2.86 -29.39
CA LYS A 186 -10.73 3.18 -28.03
C LYS A 186 -11.00 1.89 -27.28
N ASN A 187 -10.32 1.72 -26.11
CA ASN A 187 -10.71 0.86 -24.99
C ASN A 187 -11.16 -0.58 -25.31
N VAL A 188 -10.35 -1.36 -26.04
CA VAL A 188 -10.54 -2.79 -26.06
C VAL A 188 -9.80 -3.40 -24.88
N ASN A 189 -10.54 -3.83 -23.86
CA ASN A 189 -9.97 -4.59 -22.75
C ASN A 189 -9.65 -6.01 -23.23
N TYR A 190 -8.36 -6.34 -23.34
CA TYR A 190 -7.90 -7.68 -23.64
C TYR A 190 -6.85 -8.14 -22.61
N ASN A 191 -6.83 -9.44 -22.32
CA ASN A 191 -5.95 -10.02 -21.30
C ASN A 191 -4.58 -10.40 -21.86
N GLY A 192 -4.50 -10.71 -23.14
CA GLY A 192 -3.30 -11.13 -23.81
C GLY A 192 -3.41 -11.06 -25.32
N VAL A 193 -2.31 -11.40 -25.99
CA VAL A 193 -2.24 -11.51 -27.46
C VAL A 193 -1.84 -12.93 -27.81
N SER A 194 -2.58 -13.60 -28.70
CA SER A 194 -2.27 -14.93 -29.18
C SER A 194 -2.23 -14.98 -30.71
N ILE A 195 -1.23 -15.67 -31.24
CA ILE A 195 -1.13 -16.00 -32.66
C ILE A 195 -1.47 -17.50 -32.93
N ASN A 196 -1.79 -18.24 -31.88
CA ASN A 196 -2.10 -19.63 -31.92
C ASN A 196 -3.48 -19.94 -31.36
N THR A 197 -4.35 -20.53 -32.18
CA THR A 197 -5.73 -20.87 -31.76
C THR A 197 -5.80 -21.88 -30.61
N LYS A 198 -4.76 -22.70 -30.42
CA LYS A 198 -4.70 -23.69 -29.32
C LYS A 198 -4.35 -23.07 -27.97
N THR A 199 -3.79 -21.85 -27.94
CA THR A 199 -3.36 -21.16 -26.71
C THR A 199 -4.17 -19.92 -26.40
N ILE A 200 -5.13 -19.57 -27.24
CA ILE A 200 -6.01 -18.41 -27.03
C ILE A 200 -6.91 -18.62 -25.81
N LYS A 201 -7.00 -17.59 -24.97
CA LYS A 201 -7.85 -17.57 -23.79
C LYS A 201 -8.99 -16.57 -23.97
N LYS A 202 -10.04 -16.69 -23.16
CA LYS A 202 -11.14 -15.70 -23.13
C LYS A 202 -10.59 -14.29 -22.93
N ASN A 203 -11.01 -13.38 -23.79
CA ASN A 203 -10.56 -11.96 -23.84
C ASN A 203 -9.11 -11.77 -24.31
N ASP A 204 -8.50 -12.74 -25.01
CA ASP A 204 -7.27 -12.49 -25.72
C ASP A 204 -7.54 -11.91 -27.11
N LEU A 205 -6.65 -11.05 -27.59
CA LEU A 205 -6.65 -10.57 -28.96
C LEU A 205 -5.93 -11.59 -29.85
N PHE A 206 -6.61 -12.09 -30.88
CA PHE A 206 -6.05 -13.07 -31.79
C PHE A 206 -5.58 -12.44 -33.11
N PHE A 207 -4.34 -12.71 -33.49
CA PHE A 207 -3.78 -12.32 -34.77
C PHE A 207 -3.65 -13.53 -35.68
N ALA A 208 -4.45 -13.59 -36.74
CA ALA A 208 -4.27 -14.55 -37.81
C ALA A 208 -3.09 -14.12 -38.69
N ILE A 209 -2.01 -14.87 -38.67
CA ILE A 209 -0.86 -14.64 -39.57
C ILE A 209 -1.13 -15.43 -40.84
N ARG A 210 -1.24 -14.71 -41.98
CA ARG A 210 -1.38 -15.36 -43.29
C ARG A 210 -0.04 -16.01 -43.65
N GLY A 211 0.00 -17.35 -43.69
CA GLY A 211 1.16 -18.08 -44.17
C GLY A 211 1.39 -17.81 -45.67
N LYS A 212 2.64 -17.66 -46.08
CA LYS A 212 2.98 -17.77 -47.49
C LYS A 212 2.73 -19.21 -47.92
N ARG A 213 1.91 -19.41 -48.94
CA ARG A 213 1.86 -20.68 -49.68
C ARG A 213 3.13 -20.82 -50.49
#